data_c70c2e93466d88720e0abed28a4f4bff
#
_entry.id   c70c2e93466d88720e0abed28a4f4bff
#
_cell.length_a   1.000
_cell.length_b   1.000
_cell.length_c   1.000
_cell.angle_alpha   90.00
_cell.angle_beta   90.00
_cell.angle_gamma   90.00
#
_symmetry.space_group_name_H-M   'P 1'
#
loop_
_entity.id
_entity.type
_entity.pdbx_description
1 polymer ?
#
loop_
_entity_poly.entity_id
_entity_poly.type
_entity_poly.pdbx_seq_one_letter_code
_entity_poly.pdbx_strand_id
1 'polypeptide(L)'
;MADEKNDLTRRDFVALSLAAGLAAAAGDTIVAAAEVEVHNVVVKTPDGDCDCAFIHPGTGAHPAVIIWPDAFGLRASMIGMGKRLAADGYSVLVPNPYYRMTKAPGIDMNGFSFQNQADMAKLRPLMGSIGAAGAAEKDATAFIAFLDAQKPVDKTKKVGAQGYCMGGPLVFRTMAAVPSRMGAGGSFHGGGLTTDQPTSPHLLIPKMKGRLYVAVAANDDQRQPDSKDKLKAAFAAANVPAEVEVYKSNHGWCVPDMPAEADKPIYNKPEAEQAWSKLMAMYKAALV
;
A
#
# COMPACT_ATOMS: atom_id res chain seq x y z
N MET A 1 -43.47 27.92 15.05
CA MET A 1 -42.06 28.27 14.73
C MET A 1 -41.37 26.99 14.33
N ALA A 2 -41.06 26.93 13.06
CA ALA A 2 -40.66 25.71 12.40
C ALA A 2 -39.16 25.43 12.58
N ASP A 3 -38.83 24.17 12.88
CA ASP A 3 -37.51 23.60 12.88
C ASP A 3 -37.06 23.40 11.42
N GLU A 4 -36.04 24.14 10.99
CA GLU A 4 -35.37 23.86 9.72
C GLU A 4 -34.26 22.82 9.96
N LYS A 5 -34.56 21.59 9.53
CA LYS A 5 -33.56 20.53 9.37
C LYS A 5 -32.76 20.81 8.10
N ASN A 6 -31.48 21.10 8.26
CA ASN A 6 -30.50 21.23 7.17
C ASN A 6 -30.16 19.84 6.63
N ASP A 7 -30.77 19.50 5.51
CA ASP A 7 -30.52 18.27 4.77
C ASP A 7 -29.40 18.54 3.76
N LEU A 8 -28.15 18.18 4.13
CA LEU A 8 -27.01 18.27 3.24
C LEU A 8 -27.02 17.08 2.27
N THR A 9 -27.51 17.34 1.06
CA THR A 9 -27.54 16.36 -0.02
C THR A 9 -26.16 16.15 -0.64
N ARG A 10 -25.96 14.91 -1.14
CA ARG A 10 -24.75 14.34 -1.76
C ARG A 10 -24.14 15.08 -2.97
N ARG A 11 -24.45 16.36 -3.19
CA ARG A 11 -24.04 17.14 -4.37
C ARG A 11 -22.99 18.22 -4.11
N ASP A 12 -22.61 18.50 -2.87
CA ASP A 12 -21.74 19.65 -2.54
C ASP A 12 -20.25 19.33 -2.37
N PHE A 13 -19.77 18.25 -2.97
CA PHE A 13 -18.34 17.90 -2.98
C PHE A 13 -17.68 18.19 -4.33
N VAL A 14 -18.02 19.33 -4.96
CA VAL A 14 -17.34 19.83 -6.16
C VAL A 14 -16.94 21.28 -5.94
N ALA A 15 -15.66 21.54 -6.20
CA ALA A 15 -15.01 22.84 -6.34
C ALA A 15 -14.61 23.60 -5.06
N LEU A 16 -13.40 23.33 -4.56
CA LEU A 16 -12.56 24.39 -4.00
C LEU A 16 -11.36 24.60 -4.92
N SER A 17 -11.56 25.43 -5.92
CA SER A 17 -10.49 26.06 -6.71
C SER A 17 -10.02 27.29 -5.94
N LEU A 18 -8.85 27.25 -5.32
CA LEU A 18 -8.18 28.42 -4.78
C LEU A 18 -7.42 29.11 -5.91
N ALA A 19 -7.95 30.26 -6.35
CA ALA A 19 -7.23 31.21 -7.16
C ALA A 19 -6.14 31.87 -6.31
N ALA A 20 -4.87 31.63 -6.63
CA ALA A 20 -3.74 32.39 -6.09
C ALA A 20 -3.34 33.45 -7.10
N GLY A 21 -3.32 34.70 -6.65
CA GLY A 21 -3.03 35.88 -7.44
C GLY A 21 -1.58 35.94 -7.93
N LEU A 22 -1.43 36.63 -9.06
CA LEU A 22 -0.20 36.95 -9.77
C LEU A 22 0.80 37.74 -8.91
N ALA A 23 2.05 37.26 -8.86
CA ALA A 23 3.23 38.12 -8.74
C ALA A 23 4.27 37.65 -9.76
N ALA A 24 4.53 38.47 -10.74
CA ALA A 24 5.52 38.26 -11.78
C ALA A 24 6.91 38.66 -11.26
N ALA A 25 7.91 37.77 -11.33
CA ALA A 25 9.28 38.00 -11.75
C ALA A 25 10.14 36.74 -11.63
N ALA A 26 10.96 36.49 -12.66
CA ALA A 26 11.99 35.46 -12.78
C ALA A 26 11.50 34.03 -13.12
N GLY A 27 11.82 33.64 -14.31
CA GLY A 27 11.78 32.40 -15.06
C GLY A 27 11.84 31.01 -14.37
N ASP A 28 11.05 30.79 -13.35
CA ASP A 28 10.77 29.44 -12.86
C ASP A 28 9.46 28.99 -13.53
N THR A 29 9.58 28.07 -14.47
CA THR A 29 8.40 27.32 -14.95
C THR A 29 7.78 26.62 -13.74
N ILE A 30 6.68 27.18 -13.23
CA ILE A 30 5.81 26.46 -12.29
C ILE A 30 5.29 25.26 -13.08
N VAL A 31 5.92 24.11 -12.91
CA VAL A 31 5.34 22.84 -13.35
C VAL A 31 4.09 22.67 -12.50
N ALA A 32 2.93 22.95 -13.10
CA ALA A 32 1.65 22.69 -12.47
C ALA A 32 1.69 21.23 -11.97
N ALA A 33 1.41 21.03 -10.67
CA ALA A 33 1.30 19.69 -10.13
C ALA A 33 0.32 18.91 -11.01
N ALA A 34 0.75 17.76 -11.52
CA ALA A 34 -0.08 16.95 -12.39
C ALA A 34 -1.40 16.67 -11.67
N GLU A 35 -2.53 16.98 -12.33
CA GLU A 35 -3.86 16.66 -11.81
C GLU A 35 -3.92 15.16 -11.56
N VAL A 36 -4.36 14.76 -10.35
CA VAL A 36 -4.47 13.36 -9.95
C VAL A 36 -5.92 12.95 -9.96
N GLU A 37 -6.24 11.96 -10.77
CA GLU A 37 -7.57 11.37 -10.85
C GLU A 37 -7.71 10.19 -9.89
N VAL A 38 -8.91 10.04 -9.29
CA VAL A 38 -9.25 8.96 -8.37
C VAL A 38 -10.57 8.32 -8.79
N HIS A 39 -10.53 7.04 -9.09
CA HIS A 39 -11.69 6.27 -9.54
C HIS A 39 -11.95 5.09 -8.60
N ASN A 40 -13.20 4.93 -8.18
CA ASN A 40 -13.64 3.68 -7.56
C ASN A 40 -13.90 2.66 -8.67
N VAL A 41 -13.19 1.56 -8.63
CA VAL A 41 -13.27 0.51 -9.65
C VAL A 41 -13.57 -0.85 -9.02
N VAL A 42 -14.05 -1.77 -9.82
CA VAL A 42 -14.23 -3.17 -9.42
C VAL A 42 -13.31 -4.03 -10.28
N VAL A 43 -12.41 -4.75 -9.64
CA VAL A 43 -11.55 -5.72 -10.30
C VAL A 43 -12.14 -7.12 -10.14
N LYS A 44 -12.39 -7.80 -11.27
CA LYS A 44 -12.83 -9.19 -11.26
C LYS A 44 -11.67 -10.10 -10.87
N THR A 45 -11.85 -10.89 -9.84
CA THR A 45 -10.89 -11.88 -9.38
C THR A 45 -11.52 -13.28 -9.43
N PRO A 46 -10.75 -14.37 -9.36
CA PRO A 46 -11.32 -15.72 -9.27
C PRO A 46 -12.24 -15.94 -8.06
N ASP A 47 -12.07 -15.15 -6.99
CA ASP A 47 -12.79 -15.31 -5.74
C ASP A 47 -13.91 -14.26 -5.54
N GLY A 48 -14.18 -13.41 -6.56
CA GLY A 48 -15.25 -12.41 -6.55
C GLY A 48 -14.84 -11.02 -7.03
N ASP A 49 -15.70 -10.06 -6.78
CA ASP A 49 -15.60 -8.68 -7.20
C ASP A 49 -14.89 -7.84 -6.15
N CYS A 50 -13.64 -7.47 -6.41
CA CYS A 50 -12.84 -6.64 -5.52
C CYS A 50 -13.07 -5.15 -5.78
N ASP A 51 -13.61 -4.43 -4.81
CA ASP A 51 -13.67 -2.97 -4.83
C ASP A 51 -12.28 -2.38 -4.56
N CYS A 52 -11.86 -1.44 -5.43
CA CYS A 52 -10.54 -0.83 -5.40
C CYS A 52 -10.62 0.67 -5.64
N ALA A 53 -9.61 1.41 -5.20
CA ALA A 53 -9.34 2.76 -5.71
C ALA A 53 -8.25 2.65 -6.79
N PHE A 54 -8.52 3.19 -7.99
CA PHE A 54 -7.54 3.36 -9.05
C PHE A 54 -7.21 4.85 -9.19
N ILE A 55 -5.94 5.19 -9.06
CA ILE A 55 -5.45 6.55 -8.89
C ILE A 55 -4.31 6.76 -9.88
N HIS A 56 -4.37 7.82 -10.69
CA HIS A 56 -3.34 8.06 -11.70
C HIS A 56 -3.20 9.55 -12.05
N PRO A 57 -2.09 9.97 -12.67
CA PRO A 57 -2.01 11.30 -13.28
C PRO A 57 -3.08 11.47 -14.35
N GLY A 58 -3.64 12.67 -14.51
CA GLY A 58 -4.72 12.97 -15.45
C GLY A 58 -4.36 12.78 -16.92
N THR A 59 -3.08 12.66 -17.25
CA THR A 59 -2.62 12.47 -18.63
C THR A 59 -1.46 11.49 -18.71
N GLY A 60 -1.32 10.81 -19.85
CA GLY A 60 -0.22 9.91 -20.13
C GLY A 60 -0.43 8.48 -19.63
N ALA A 61 0.56 7.62 -19.91
CA ALA A 61 0.65 6.27 -19.40
C ALA A 61 1.88 6.15 -18.50
N HIS A 62 1.71 5.54 -17.34
CA HIS A 62 2.67 5.55 -16.25
C HIS A 62 2.97 4.13 -15.74
N PRO A 63 4.16 3.90 -15.13
CA PRO A 63 4.40 2.64 -14.43
C PRO A 63 3.35 2.40 -13.34
N ALA A 64 2.93 1.15 -13.16
CA ALA A 64 1.90 0.81 -12.20
C ALA A 64 2.47 0.41 -10.84
N VAL A 65 1.69 0.68 -9.77
CA VAL A 65 1.99 0.27 -8.39
C VAL A 65 0.74 -0.28 -7.73
N ILE A 66 0.87 -1.38 -6.97
CA ILE A 66 -0.17 -1.90 -6.09
C ILE A 66 0.16 -1.50 -4.65
N ILE A 67 -0.78 -0.89 -3.92
CA ILE A 67 -0.66 -0.64 -2.48
C ILE A 67 -1.50 -1.66 -1.73
N TRP A 68 -0.86 -2.55 -1.01
CA TRP A 68 -1.53 -3.45 -0.07
C TRP A 68 -1.74 -2.76 1.27
N PRO A 69 -3.00 -2.52 1.67
CA PRO A 69 -3.31 -1.87 2.94
C PRO A 69 -2.84 -2.68 4.16
N ASP A 70 -2.79 -2.00 5.29
CA ASP A 70 -2.68 -2.63 6.60
C ASP A 70 -4.01 -3.32 7.02
N ALA A 71 -4.08 -3.77 8.27
CA ALA A 71 -5.22 -4.49 8.81
C ALA A 71 -6.55 -3.69 8.82
N PHE A 72 -6.51 -2.37 8.65
CA PHE A 72 -7.73 -1.55 8.56
C PHE A 72 -8.27 -1.45 7.13
N GLY A 73 -7.56 -1.99 6.14
CA GLY A 73 -8.02 -2.10 4.77
C GLY A 73 -8.02 -0.80 3.95
N LEU A 74 -8.79 -0.81 2.87
CA LEU A 74 -8.93 0.32 1.96
C LEU A 74 -9.69 1.46 2.63
N ARG A 75 -9.03 2.62 2.79
CA ARG A 75 -9.57 3.81 3.43
C ARG A 75 -8.87 5.09 2.94
N ALA A 76 -9.32 6.24 3.44
CA ALA A 76 -8.84 7.56 3.00
C ALA A 76 -7.32 7.73 3.08
N SER A 77 -6.65 7.22 4.13
CA SER A 77 -5.20 7.29 4.27
C SER A 77 -4.47 6.51 3.17
N MET A 78 -4.91 5.30 2.86
CA MET A 78 -4.33 4.48 1.78
C MET A 78 -4.53 5.12 0.41
N ILE A 79 -5.71 5.72 0.18
CA ILE A 79 -5.99 6.53 -1.03
C ILE A 79 -5.07 7.76 -1.06
N GLY A 80 -4.84 8.44 0.07
CA GLY A 80 -3.92 9.55 0.19
C GLY A 80 -2.48 9.19 -0.19
N MET A 81 -2.00 8.02 0.24
CA MET A 81 -0.70 7.49 -0.16
C MET A 81 -0.65 7.17 -1.66
N GLY A 82 -1.75 6.64 -2.22
CA GLY A 82 -1.89 6.43 -3.65
C GLY A 82 -1.86 7.73 -4.45
N LYS A 83 -2.52 8.79 -3.97
CA LYS A 83 -2.47 10.13 -4.58
C LYS A 83 -1.04 10.69 -4.59
N ARG A 84 -0.30 10.48 -3.51
CA ARG A 84 1.11 10.89 -3.44
C ARG A 84 1.95 10.21 -4.52
N LEU A 85 1.81 8.89 -4.70
CA LEU A 85 2.49 8.16 -5.78
C LEU A 85 2.04 8.63 -7.16
N ALA A 86 0.75 8.90 -7.35
CA ALA A 86 0.25 9.38 -8.63
C ALA A 86 0.80 10.77 -8.97
N ALA A 87 0.94 11.66 -7.99
CA ALA A 87 1.62 12.94 -8.16
C ALA A 87 3.10 12.80 -8.56
N ASP A 88 3.74 11.70 -8.14
CA ASP A 88 5.11 11.33 -8.52
C ASP A 88 5.18 10.55 -9.86
N GLY A 89 4.06 10.41 -10.59
CA GLY A 89 4.02 9.84 -11.93
C GLY A 89 3.78 8.32 -11.99
N TYR A 90 3.01 7.76 -11.06
CA TYR A 90 2.63 6.33 -11.06
C TYR A 90 1.12 6.15 -11.20
N SER A 91 0.70 5.07 -11.85
CA SER A 91 -0.68 4.60 -11.84
C SER A 91 -0.87 3.58 -10.72
N VAL A 92 -1.76 3.86 -9.76
CA VAL A 92 -1.82 3.17 -8.49
C VAL A 92 -3.13 2.43 -8.30
N LEU A 93 -3.09 1.16 -7.93
CA LEU A 93 -4.24 0.38 -7.49
C LEU A 93 -4.15 0.14 -5.99
N VAL A 94 -5.20 0.52 -5.26
CA VAL A 94 -5.36 0.24 -3.84
C VAL A 94 -6.57 -0.67 -3.67
N PRO A 95 -6.39 -2.00 -3.51
CA PRO A 95 -7.48 -2.95 -3.37
C PRO A 95 -8.08 -2.95 -1.96
N ASN A 96 -9.34 -3.34 -1.85
CA ASN A 96 -9.92 -3.81 -0.60
C ASN A 96 -9.45 -5.26 -0.33
N PRO A 97 -8.58 -5.53 0.65
CA PRO A 97 -8.10 -6.89 0.90
C PRO A 97 -9.19 -7.82 1.42
N TYR A 98 -10.33 -7.26 1.84
CA TYR A 98 -11.42 -7.97 2.49
C TYR A 98 -12.65 -8.17 1.61
N TYR A 99 -12.55 -7.90 0.31
CA TYR A 99 -13.68 -7.95 -0.63
C TYR A 99 -14.43 -9.29 -0.64
N ARG A 100 -13.75 -10.39 -0.25
CA ARG A 100 -14.39 -11.71 -0.10
C ARG A 100 -15.45 -11.76 0.99
N MET A 101 -15.39 -10.82 1.94
CA MET A 101 -16.26 -10.80 3.11
C MET A 101 -17.05 -9.50 3.24
N THR A 102 -16.48 -8.37 2.86
CA THR A 102 -17.11 -7.06 3.03
C THR A 102 -16.57 -6.04 2.05
N LYS A 103 -17.39 -5.03 1.74
CA LYS A 103 -16.96 -3.82 1.02
C LYS A 103 -16.12 -2.91 1.91
N ALA A 104 -15.29 -2.06 1.30
CA ALA A 104 -14.55 -1.04 2.03
C ALA A 104 -15.48 0.05 2.61
N PRO A 105 -15.15 0.64 3.79
CA PRO A 105 -14.10 0.22 4.71
C PRO A 105 -14.49 -1.06 5.46
N GLY A 106 -13.54 -2.00 5.60
CA GLY A 106 -13.83 -3.30 6.24
C GLY A 106 -13.94 -3.23 7.77
N ILE A 107 -13.25 -2.29 8.40
CA ILE A 107 -13.18 -2.09 9.86
C ILE A 107 -13.34 -0.60 10.18
N ASP A 108 -14.18 -0.31 11.16
CA ASP A 108 -14.21 1.01 11.80
C ASP A 108 -13.02 1.14 12.77
N MET A 109 -12.18 2.13 12.54
CA MET A 109 -11.00 2.39 13.37
C MET A 109 -11.32 3.17 14.66
N ASN A 110 -12.53 3.78 14.75
CA ASN A 110 -12.90 4.57 15.91
C ASN A 110 -13.01 3.70 17.16
N GLY A 111 -12.15 3.96 18.15
CA GLY A 111 -12.09 3.18 19.38
C GLY A 111 -11.59 1.74 19.22
N PHE A 112 -11.10 1.34 18.05
CA PHE A 112 -10.53 0.01 17.81
C PHE A 112 -9.24 -0.21 18.62
N SER A 113 -9.14 -1.36 19.27
CA SER A 113 -7.93 -1.76 19.96
C SER A 113 -7.53 -3.19 19.62
N PHE A 114 -6.28 -3.39 19.20
CA PHE A 114 -5.72 -4.74 19.00
C PHE A 114 -5.63 -5.57 20.29
N GLN A 115 -5.75 -4.94 21.45
CA GLN A 115 -5.78 -5.62 22.75
C GLN A 115 -7.21 -6.01 23.15
N ASN A 116 -8.24 -5.46 22.49
CA ASN A 116 -9.64 -5.78 22.74
C ASN A 116 -10.02 -7.07 21.98
N GLN A 117 -10.44 -8.09 22.73
CA GLN A 117 -10.81 -9.38 22.15
C GLN A 117 -12.03 -9.29 21.21
N ALA A 118 -13.00 -8.42 21.49
CA ALA A 118 -14.19 -8.24 20.65
C ALA A 118 -13.83 -7.58 19.32
N ASP A 119 -12.91 -6.61 19.32
CA ASP A 119 -12.44 -5.98 18.08
C ASP A 119 -11.61 -6.95 17.25
N MET A 120 -10.73 -7.71 17.90
CA MET A 120 -9.97 -8.76 17.24
C MET A 120 -10.85 -9.88 16.68
N ALA A 121 -11.98 -10.18 17.31
CA ALA A 121 -12.94 -11.16 16.79
C ALA A 121 -13.59 -10.71 15.47
N LYS A 122 -13.74 -9.40 15.24
CA LYS A 122 -14.21 -8.84 13.97
C LYS A 122 -13.09 -8.85 12.90
N LEU A 123 -11.86 -8.53 13.29
CA LEU A 123 -10.74 -8.39 12.36
C LEU A 123 -10.15 -9.73 11.88
N ARG A 124 -10.00 -10.71 12.77
CA ARG A 124 -9.36 -12.01 12.44
C ARG A 124 -9.95 -12.73 11.23
N PRO A 125 -11.29 -12.85 11.08
CA PRO A 125 -11.88 -13.49 9.89
C PRO A 125 -11.52 -12.75 8.59
N LEU A 126 -11.49 -11.40 8.63
CA LEU A 126 -11.14 -10.56 7.49
C LEU A 126 -9.67 -10.81 7.07
N MET A 127 -8.75 -10.73 8.02
CA MET A 127 -7.33 -11.05 7.78
C MET A 127 -7.16 -12.50 7.30
N GLY A 128 -7.92 -13.43 7.87
CA GLY A 128 -7.93 -14.83 7.44
C GLY A 128 -8.34 -15.02 5.99
N SER A 129 -9.27 -14.22 5.47
CA SER A 129 -9.75 -14.33 4.10
C SER A 129 -8.67 -14.02 3.06
N ILE A 130 -7.84 -12.99 3.29
CA ILE A 130 -6.72 -12.65 2.42
C ILE A 130 -5.46 -13.49 2.73
N GLY A 131 -5.32 -13.94 3.98
CA GLY A 131 -4.23 -14.84 4.41
C GLY A 131 -4.38 -16.28 3.95
N ALA A 132 -5.54 -16.68 3.43
CA ALA A 132 -5.78 -18.02 2.92
C ALA A 132 -4.80 -18.39 1.80
N ALA A 133 -4.44 -19.67 1.72
CA ALA A 133 -3.46 -20.14 0.75
C ALA A 133 -3.90 -19.82 -0.69
N GLY A 134 -3.02 -19.16 -1.44
CA GLY A 134 -3.27 -18.77 -2.83
C GLY A 134 -4.19 -17.55 -3.03
N ALA A 135 -4.79 -16.98 -1.97
CA ALA A 135 -5.70 -15.86 -2.11
C ALA A 135 -4.99 -14.61 -2.66
N ALA A 136 -3.90 -14.21 -2.02
CA ALA A 136 -3.12 -13.05 -2.44
C ALA A 136 -2.47 -13.22 -3.82
N GLU A 137 -2.06 -14.43 -4.16
CA GLU A 137 -1.46 -14.76 -5.45
C GLU A 137 -2.47 -14.66 -6.60
N LYS A 138 -3.70 -15.14 -6.40
CA LYS A 138 -4.81 -14.97 -7.35
C LYS A 138 -5.16 -13.49 -7.52
N ASP A 139 -5.26 -12.76 -6.42
CA ASP A 139 -5.54 -11.34 -6.42
C ASP A 139 -4.45 -10.55 -7.16
N ALA A 140 -3.18 -10.80 -6.86
CA ALA A 140 -2.05 -10.15 -7.53
C ALA A 140 -2.11 -10.36 -9.04
N THR A 141 -2.40 -11.58 -9.50
CA THR A 141 -2.55 -11.90 -10.92
C THR A 141 -3.69 -11.11 -11.56
N ALA A 142 -4.85 -11.06 -10.91
CA ALA A 142 -6.02 -10.32 -11.40
C ALA A 142 -5.77 -8.80 -11.41
N PHE A 143 -5.12 -8.26 -10.37
CA PHE A 143 -4.80 -6.83 -10.28
C PHE A 143 -3.81 -6.39 -11.35
N ILE A 144 -2.79 -7.19 -11.64
CA ILE A 144 -1.84 -6.89 -12.72
C ILE A 144 -2.52 -6.96 -14.07
N ALA A 145 -3.39 -7.95 -14.32
CA ALA A 145 -4.16 -8.05 -15.56
C ALA A 145 -5.11 -6.84 -15.72
N PHE A 146 -5.76 -6.39 -14.65
CA PHE A 146 -6.56 -5.17 -14.64
C PHE A 146 -5.71 -3.95 -14.99
N LEU A 147 -4.56 -3.75 -14.34
CA LEU A 147 -3.65 -2.63 -14.58
C LEU A 147 -3.17 -2.61 -16.04
N ASP A 148 -2.76 -3.75 -16.59
CA ASP A 148 -2.29 -3.87 -17.98
C ASP A 148 -3.38 -3.54 -19.02
N ALA A 149 -4.65 -3.58 -18.64
CA ALA A 149 -5.78 -3.19 -19.48
C ALA A 149 -6.15 -1.70 -19.39
N GLN A 150 -5.57 -0.94 -18.44
CA GLN A 150 -5.91 0.46 -18.24
C GLN A 150 -5.08 1.38 -19.15
N LYS A 151 -5.72 2.38 -19.76
CA LYS A 151 -5.04 3.38 -20.61
C LYS A 151 -3.96 4.20 -19.87
N PRO A 152 -4.16 4.60 -18.58
CA PRO A 152 -3.15 5.32 -17.82
C PRO A 152 -1.95 4.46 -17.39
N VAL A 153 -1.89 3.19 -17.76
CA VAL A 153 -0.79 2.28 -17.38
C VAL A 153 0.11 2.00 -18.57
N ASP A 154 1.40 2.26 -18.40
CA ASP A 154 2.43 1.82 -19.35
C ASP A 154 2.78 0.34 -19.09
N LYS A 155 2.12 -0.55 -19.81
CA LYS A 155 2.31 -2.00 -19.70
C LYS A 155 3.69 -2.50 -20.18
N THR A 156 4.50 -1.65 -20.80
CA THR A 156 5.88 -1.98 -21.18
C THR A 156 6.84 -1.87 -20.00
N LYS A 157 6.45 -1.12 -18.97
CA LYS A 157 7.19 -0.95 -17.72
C LYS A 157 6.86 -2.04 -16.72
N LYS A 158 7.76 -2.27 -15.76
CA LYS A 158 7.51 -3.18 -14.64
C LYS A 158 6.51 -2.57 -13.65
N VAL A 159 5.90 -3.42 -12.84
CA VAL A 159 4.96 -3.05 -11.78
C VAL A 159 5.66 -3.05 -10.43
N GLY A 160 5.36 -2.06 -9.60
CA GLY A 160 5.76 -2.00 -8.20
C GLY A 160 4.67 -2.53 -7.28
N ALA A 161 5.05 -2.94 -6.08
CA ALA A 161 4.11 -3.20 -5.00
C ALA A 161 4.65 -2.65 -3.69
N GLN A 162 3.79 -2.08 -2.86
CA GLN A 162 4.13 -1.73 -1.48
C GLN A 162 3.02 -2.18 -0.54
N GLY A 163 3.38 -2.49 0.70
CA GLY A 163 2.42 -2.98 1.67
C GLY A 163 2.84 -2.68 3.10
N TYR A 164 1.83 -2.49 3.93
CA TYR A 164 1.95 -2.00 5.30
C TYR A 164 1.39 -3.05 6.26
N CYS A 165 2.07 -3.35 7.37
CA CYS A 165 1.62 -4.34 8.37
C CYS A 165 1.24 -5.68 7.71
N MET A 166 -0.04 -6.04 7.71
CA MET A 166 -0.61 -7.19 7.00
C MET A 166 -0.27 -7.17 5.49
N GLY A 167 -0.17 -6.00 4.88
CA GLY A 167 0.18 -5.83 3.47
C GLY A 167 1.63 -6.20 3.14
N GLY A 168 2.54 -6.15 4.13
CA GLY A 168 3.95 -6.49 3.93
C GLY A 168 4.19 -7.88 3.35
N PRO A 169 3.70 -8.97 3.97
CA PRO A 169 3.77 -10.31 3.41
C PRO A 169 3.01 -10.47 2.07
N LEU A 170 1.96 -9.65 1.81
CA LEU A 170 1.24 -9.68 0.53
C LEU A 170 2.11 -9.16 -0.63
N VAL A 171 3.05 -8.24 -0.35
CA VAL A 171 4.07 -7.83 -1.35
C VAL A 171 4.92 -9.02 -1.77
N PHE A 172 5.41 -9.82 -0.82
CA PHE A 172 6.22 -11.02 -1.14
C PHE A 172 5.45 -12.00 -2.02
N ARG A 173 4.18 -12.25 -1.70
CA ARG A 173 3.29 -13.11 -2.49
C ARG A 173 3.07 -12.56 -3.90
N THR A 174 2.83 -11.25 -4.01
CA THR A 174 2.67 -10.55 -5.30
C THR A 174 3.93 -10.67 -6.16
N MET A 175 5.10 -10.38 -5.58
CA MET A 175 6.40 -10.47 -6.27
C MET A 175 6.70 -11.88 -6.79
N ALA A 176 6.30 -12.90 -6.04
CA ALA A 176 6.51 -14.30 -6.40
C ALA A 176 5.45 -14.85 -7.38
N ALA A 177 4.21 -14.34 -7.33
CA ALA A 177 3.11 -14.83 -8.18
C ALA A 177 3.25 -14.37 -9.63
N VAL A 178 3.72 -13.14 -9.88
CA VAL A 178 3.83 -12.59 -11.24
C VAL A 178 5.24 -12.00 -11.47
N PRO A 179 6.31 -12.81 -11.32
CA PRO A 179 7.68 -12.31 -11.32
C PRO A 179 8.09 -11.67 -12.65
N SER A 180 7.46 -12.03 -13.76
CA SER A 180 7.75 -11.44 -15.09
C SER A 180 7.32 -9.96 -15.17
N ARG A 181 6.30 -9.54 -14.41
CA ARG A 181 5.79 -8.18 -14.41
C ARG A 181 6.35 -7.33 -13.27
N MET A 182 6.72 -7.95 -12.14
CA MET A 182 7.20 -7.23 -10.96
C MET A 182 8.64 -6.74 -11.11
N GLY A 183 8.88 -5.47 -10.78
CA GLY A 183 10.19 -4.82 -10.78
C GLY A 183 10.69 -4.46 -9.38
N ALA A 184 9.78 -4.08 -8.48
CA ALA A 184 10.13 -3.65 -7.13
C ALA A 184 9.04 -3.94 -6.11
N GLY A 185 9.44 -4.24 -4.86
CA GLY A 185 8.52 -4.45 -3.74
C GLY A 185 8.99 -3.76 -2.47
N GLY A 186 8.10 -3.03 -1.77
CA GLY A 186 8.35 -2.38 -0.48
C GLY A 186 7.48 -2.98 0.63
N SER A 187 8.07 -3.55 1.68
CA SER A 187 7.36 -4.05 2.86
C SER A 187 7.67 -3.17 4.06
N PHE A 188 6.65 -2.51 4.61
CA PHE A 188 6.77 -1.57 5.73
C PHE A 188 6.14 -2.20 6.97
N HIS A 189 6.91 -2.34 8.04
CA HIS A 189 6.52 -3.02 9.28
C HIS A 189 5.69 -4.29 9.03
N GLY A 190 6.09 -5.09 8.02
CA GLY A 190 5.42 -6.34 7.67
C GLY A 190 5.60 -7.39 8.76
N GLY A 191 4.48 -7.91 9.29
CA GLY A 191 4.51 -8.99 10.25
C GLY A 191 4.65 -10.37 9.61
N GLY A 192 5.32 -11.32 10.30
CA GLY A 192 5.36 -12.72 9.88
C GLY A 192 6.09 -12.98 8.56
N LEU A 193 7.09 -12.16 8.21
CA LEU A 193 7.88 -12.34 6.99
C LEU A 193 8.76 -13.59 7.03
N THR A 194 9.19 -14.00 8.23
CA THR A 194 9.97 -15.22 8.47
C THR A 194 9.30 -16.04 9.57
N THR A 195 8.61 -17.10 9.21
CA THR A 195 7.95 -18.03 10.13
C THR A 195 8.43 -19.45 9.87
N ASP A 196 8.16 -20.37 10.79
CA ASP A 196 8.47 -21.80 10.64
C ASP A 196 7.41 -22.54 9.76
N GLN A 197 6.42 -21.82 9.27
CA GLN A 197 5.39 -22.40 8.41
C GLN A 197 5.91 -22.61 6.98
N PRO A 198 5.50 -23.67 6.29
CA PRO A 198 5.91 -23.95 4.90
C PRO A 198 5.42 -22.89 3.91
N THR A 199 4.48 -22.04 4.32
CA THR A 199 3.94 -20.91 3.55
C THR A 199 4.58 -19.56 3.90
N SER A 200 5.67 -19.58 4.68
CA SER A 200 6.36 -18.37 5.12
C SER A 200 6.83 -17.51 3.93
N PRO A 201 6.59 -16.18 3.96
CA PRO A 201 6.90 -15.28 2.84
C PRO A 201 8.35 -15.34 2.37
N HIS A 202 9.33 -15.46 3.28
CA HIS A 202 10.75 -15.53 2.90
C HIS A 202 11.09 -16.75 2.01
N LEU A 203 10.31 -17.84 2.08
CA LEU A 203 10.50 -19.01 1.23
C LEU A 203 10.08 -18.77 -0.23
N LEU A 204 9.39 -17.66 -0.49
CA LEU A 204 9.01 -17.25 -1.85
C LEU A 204 10.11 -16.47 -2.58
N ILE A 205 11.14 -15.98 -1.86
CA ILE A 205 12.20 -15.14 -2.40
C ILE A 205 12.86 -15.75 -3.66
N PRO A 206 13.17 -17.05 -3.74
CA PRO A 206 13.77 -17.64 -4.93
C PRO A 206 12.93 -17.54 -6.20
N LYS A 207 11.63 -17.25 -6.08
CA LYS A 207 10.72 -17.07 -7.23
C LYS A 207 10.66 -15.61 -7.72
N MET A 208 11.23 -14.67 -6.99
CA MET A 208 11.16 -13.23 -7.29
C MET A 208 12.23 -12.83 -8.31
N LYS A 209 11.94 -11.81 -9.12
CA LYS A 209 12.88 -11.26 -10.11
C LYS A 209 13.18 -9.78 -9.93
N GLY A 210 12.38 -9.07 -9.17
CA GLY A 210 12.56 -7.66 -8.86
C GLY A 210 13.43 -7.45 -7.61
N ARG A 211 13.57 -6.20 -7.19
CA ARG A 211 14.28 -5.81 -5.96
C ARG A 211 13.31 -5.51 -4.83
N LEU A 212 13.76 -5.65 -3.58
CA LEU A 212 12.92 -5.41 -2.42
C LEU A 212 13.54 -4.41 -1.45
N TYR A 213 12.66 -3.65 -0.80
CA TYR A 213 12.96 -2.84 0.37
C TYR A 213 12.10 -3.32 1.53
N VAL A 214 12.74 -3.69 2.65
CA VAL A 214 12.06 -4.18 3.85
C VAL A 214 12.40 -3.26 5.01
N ALA A 215 11.44 -2.45 5.44
CA ALA A 215 11.55 -1.50 6.53
C ALA A 215 10.90 -2.11 7.78
N VAL A 216 11.73 -2.56 8.73
CA VAL A 216 11.29 -3.26 9.95
C VAL A 216 11.10 -2.25 11.08
N ALA A 217 10.06 -2.38 11.89
CA ALA A 217 9.84 -1.56 13.08
C ALA A 217 10.69 -2.04 14.27
N ALA A 218 11.06 -1.12 15.16
CA ALA A 218 11.89 -1.45 16.33
C ALA A 218 11.27 -2.55 17.22
N ASN A 219 9.98 -2.42 17.52
CA ASN A 219 9.30 -3.41 18.36
C ASN A 219 9.04 -4.75 17.65
N ASP A 220 8.97 -4.76 16.31
CA ASP A 220 8.90 -5.99 15.52
C ASP A 220 10.26 -6.70 15.52
N ASP A 221 11.36 -5.95 15.37
CA ASP A 221 12.73 -6.47 15.49
C ASP A 221 13.02 -7.03 16.88
N GLN A 222 12.57 -6.34 17.95
CA GLN A 222 12.70 -6.84 19.33
C GLN A 222 11.93 -8.15 19.55
N ARG A 223 10.75 -8.29 18.92
CA ARG A 223 9.89 -9.47 19.06
C ARG A 223 10.43 -10.66 18.26
N GLN A 224 11.10 -10.40 17.14
CA GLN A 224 11.65 -11.43 16.25
C GLN A 224 13.04 -11.01 15.72
N PRO A 225 14.07 -10.99 16.59
CA PRO A 225 15.36 -10.35 16.29
C PRO A 225 16.17 -11.01 15.17
N ASP A 226 15.94 -12.28 14.91
CA ASP A 226 16.60 -13.07 13.85
C ASP A 226 15.93 -12.91 12.47
N SER A 227 14.74 -12.30 12.40
CA SER A 227 13.96 -12.19 11.16
C SER A 227 14.69 -11.40 10.07
N LYS A 228 15.30 -10.26 10.43
CA LYS A 228 16.06 -9.43 9.49
C LYS A 228 17.25 -10.16 8.88
N ASP A 229 17.94 -10.97 9.66
CA ASP A 229 19.11 -11.71 9.20
C ASP A 229 18.72 -12.92 8.35
N LYS A 230 17.64 -13.62 8.69
CA LYS A 230 17.02 -14.65 7.86
C LYS A 230 16.60 -14.09 6.49
N LEU A 231 15.99 -12.90 6.47
CA LEU A 231 15.63 -12.22 5.23
C LEU A 231 16.86 -11.88 4.38
N LYS A 232 17.87 -11.24 4.97
CA LYS A 232 19.14 -10.92 4.28
C LYS A 232 19.79 -12.14 3.68
N ALA A 233 19.87 -13.23 4.46
CA ALA A 233 20.43 -14.50 4.02
C ALA A 233 19.63 -15.11 2.85
N ALA A 234 18.28 -15.09 2.93
CA ALA A 234 17.42 -15.63 1.87
C ALA A 234 17.53 -14.82 0.57
N PHE A 235 17.57 -13.49 0.66
CA PHE A 235 17.79 -12.62 -0.51
C PHE A 235 19.16 -12.85 -1.15
N ALA A 236 20.21 -12.94 -0.34
CA ALA A 236 21.56 -13.22 -0.85
C ALA A 236 21.64 -14.58 -1.53
N ALA A 237 21.10 -15.63 -0.92
CA ALA A 237 21.09 -16.99 -1.49
C ALA A 237 20.34 -17.09 -2.81
N ALA A 238 19.29 -16.28 -2.99
CA ALA A 238 18.49 -16.23 -4.22
C ALA A 238 19.01 -15.24 -5.26
N ASN A 239 20.08 -14.47 -4.97
CA ASN A 239 20.57 -13.36 -5.79
C ASN A 239 19.47 -12.33 -6.11
N VAL A 240 18.57 -12.07 -5.16
CA VAL A 240 17.54 -11.04 -5.27
C VAL A 240 18.04 -9.78 -4.58
N PRO A 241 18.21 -8.65 -5.29
CA PRO A 241 18.68 -7.40 -4.68
C PRO A 241 17.68 -6.92 -3.64
N ALA A 242 18.12 -6.70 -2.41
CA ALA A 242 17.26 -6.22 -1.35
C ALA A 242 18.00 -5.35 -0.32
N GLU A 243 17.27 -4.40 0.27
CA GLU A 243 17.68 -3.66 1.45
C GLU A 243 16.75 -4.04 2.61
N VAL A 244 17.30 -4.45 3.75
CA VAL A 244 16.55 -4.75 4.98
C VAL A 244 17.09 -3.84 6.07
N GLU A 245 16.24 -2.95 6.58
CA GLU A 245 16.59 -1.90 7.52
C GLU A 245 15.64 -1.89 8.73
N VAL A 246 16.18 -1.64 9.91
CA VAL A 246 15.39 -1.48 11.15
C VAL A 246 15.28 0.01 11.46
N TYR A 247 14.05 0.48 11.60
CA TYR A 247 13.71 1.84 12.03
C TYR A 247 13.57 1.94 13.54
N LYS A 248 13.74 3.14 14.10
CA LYS A 248 13.63 3.35 15.56
C LYS A 248 12.20 3.41 16.04
N SER A 249 11.25 3.66 15.14
CA SER A 249 9.82 3.77 15.43
C SER A 249 9.15 2.40 15.53
N ASN A 250 8.03 2.37 16.25
CA ASN A 250 7.21 1.18 16.45
C ASN A 250 6.32 0.88 15.24
N HIS A 251 5.76 -0.32 15.24
CA HIS A 251 4.85 -0.82 14.20
C HIS A 251 3.75 0.19 13.87
N GLY A 252 3.56 0.48 12.58
CA GLY A 252 2.58 1.46 12.09
C GLY A 252 3.15 2.85 11.78
N TRP A 253 4.41 3.13 12.06
CA TRP A 253 5.01 4.48 12.02
C TRP A 253 4.87 5.24 10.70
N CYS A 254 4.72 4.56 9.58
CA CYS A 254 4.61 5.22 8.28
C CYS A 254 3.20 5.36 7.73
N VAL A 255 2.18 5.04 8.53
CA VAL A 255 0.78 5.19 8.16
C VAL A 255 0.17 6.41 8.88
N PRO A 256 -0.27 7.46 8.15
CA PRO A 256 -0.60 8.76 8.76
C PRO A 256 -1.78 8.77 9.73
N ASP A 257 -2.75 7.88 9.56
CA ASP A 257 -3.97 7.78 10.38
C ASP A 257 -3.93 6.65 11.40
N MET A 258 -2.74 6.09 11.66
CA MET A 258 -2.62 5.04 12.67
C MET A 258 -3.07 5.56 14.04
N PRO A 259 -3.97 4.86 14.75
CA PRO A 259 -4.44 5.28 16.08
C PRO A 259 -3.28 5.49 17.04
N ALA A 260 -3.39 6.52 17.90
CA ALA A 260 -2.39 6.78 18.94
C ALA A 260 -2.35 5.61 19.94
N GLU A 261 -1.17 5.31 20.45
CA GLU A 261 -0.96 4.36 21.53
C GLU A 261 -0.59 5.12 22.81
N ALA A 262 -1.34 4.90 23.89
CA ALA A 262 -1.13 5.60 25.17
C ALA A 262 -0.97 7.13 25.01
N ASP A 263 -1.85 7.75 24.22
CA ASP A 263 -1.87 9.18 23.89
C ASP A 263 -0.64 9.71 23.12
N LYS A 264 0.18 8.79 22.57
CA LYS A 264 1.32 9.13 21.72
C LYS A 264 1.03 8.76 20.28
N PRO A 265 1.26 9.65 19.31
CA PRO A 265 1.10 9.32 17.90
C PRO A 265 2.09 8.20 17.51
N ILE A 266 1.58 7.17 16.85
CA ILE A 266 2.42 6.12 16.27
C ILE A 266 3.12 6.64 15.01
N TYR A 267 2.43 7.46 14.23
CA TYR A 267 2.97 8.04 13.00
C TYR A 267 4.20 8.92 13.29
N ASN A 268 5.33 8.54 12.68
CA ASN A 268 6.58 9.29 12.76
C ASN A 268 6.91 9.84 11.37
N LYS A 269 6.50 11.08 11.11
CA LYS A 269 6.69 11.73 9.80
C LYS A 269 8.13 11.72 9.32
N PRO A 270 9.17 12.11 10.11
CA PRO A 270 10.55 12.06 9.67
C PRO A 270 11.00 10.68 9.16
N GLU A 271 10.73 9.62 9.90
CA GLU A 271 11.10 8.26 9.49
C GLU A 271 10.24 7.75 8.33
N ALA A 272 8.95 8.13 8.29
CA ALA A 272 8.06 7.82 7.17
C ALA A 272 8.57 8.45 5.85
N GLU A 273 9.02 9.71 5.89
CA GLU A 273 9.60 10.40 4.74
C GLU A 273 10.95 9.78 4.31
N GLN A 274 11.78 9.36 5.26
CA GLN A 274 13.02 8.63 4.96
C GLN A 274 12.72 7.32 4.22
N ALA A 275 11.79 6.51 4.75
CA ALA A 275 11.40 5.26 4.15
C ALA A 275 10.75 5.45 2.76
N TRP A 276 9.92 6.49 2.62
CA TRP A 276 9.33 6.88 1.35
C TRP A 276 10.39 7.25 0.32
N SER A 277 11.38 8.06 0.70
CA SER A 277 12.46 8.46 -0.20
C SER A 277 13.23 7.27 -0.75
N LYS A 278 13.54 6.27 0.09
CA LYS A 278 14.19 5.02 -0.33
C LYS A 278 13.31 4.20 -1.27
N LEU A 279 12.01 4.09 -0.97
CA LEU A 279 11.05 3.43 -1.85
C LEU A 279 11.00 4.10 -3.22
N MET A 280 10.92 5.44 -3.27
CA MET A 280 10.87 6.19 -4.53
C MET A 280 12.16 6.06 -5.34
N ALA A 281 13.32 6.07 -4.70
CA ALA A 281 14.60 5.80 -5.35
C ALA A 281 14.63 4.39 -5.98
N MET A 282 14.12 3.39 -5.25
CA MET A 282 13.99 2.03 -5.76
C MET A 282 13.03 1.94 -6.95
N TYR A 283 11.85 2.58 -6.88
CA TYR A 283 10.86 2.60 -7.95
C TYR A 283 11.40 3.29 -9.20
N LYS A 284 12.05 4.44 -9.05
CA LYS A 284 12.69 5.15 -10.16
C LYS A 284 13.73 4.30 -10.88
N ALA A 285 14.49 3.51 -10.14
CA ALA A 285 15.53 2.64 -10.72
C ALA A 285 14.99 1.36 -11.36
N ALA A 286 13.79 0.88 -10.97
CA ALA A 286 13.29 -0.44 -11.36
C ALA A 286 12.04 -0.41 -12.23
N LEU A 287 11.27 0.68 -12.23
CA LEU A 287 9.98 0.77 -12.90
C LEU A 287 9.95 1.79 -14.04
N VAL A 288 10.87 2.77 -14.05
CA VAL A 288 10.86 3.90 -15.02
C VAL A 288 11.77 3.67 -16.22
#